data_1128ac94146e9446dd32a140e2833fcb
#
_entry.id   1128ac94146e9446dd32a140e2833fcb
#
_cell.length_a   1.000
_cell.length_b   1.000
_cell.length_c   1.000
_cell.angle_alpha   90.00
_cell.angle_beta   90.00
_cell.angle_gamma   90.00
#
_symmetry.space_group_name_H-M   'P 1'
#
loop_
_entity.id
_entity.type
_entity.pdbx_description
1 polymer ?
#
loop_
_entity_poly.entity_id
_entity_poly.type
_entity_poly.pdbx_seq_one_letter_code
_entity_poly.pdbx_strand_id
1 'polypeptide(L)'
;MRTVPGRLVRGAVIVIAVVLSGCTAIISQQTSGLADALGGAIRANKDLQTVKDGAPAYLLLMDAMVQQDPESPDLLLGAADLYGFYGGVFVDAPARAALFADKAMGFAAQ
;
A
#
# COMPACT_ATOMS: atom_id res chain seq x y z
N MET A 1 10.98 -2.58 48.38
CA MET A 1 11.22 -2.56 46.92
C MET A 1 12.30 -3.58 46.59
N ARG A 2 11.98 -4.56 45.79
CA ARG A 2 13.00 -5.51 45.34
C ARG A 2 13.78 -4.88 44.21
N THR A 3 15.08 -4.73 44.37
CA THR A 3 16.00 -4.33 43.31
C THR A 3 16.08 -5.45 42.27
N VAL A 4 15.57 -5.22 41.09
CA VAL A 4 15.70 -6.16 40.00
C VAL A 4 17.15 -6.15 39.49
N PRO A 5 17.83 -7.30 39.35
CA PRO A 5 19.20 -7.33 38.84
C PRO A 5 19.26 -6.73 37.44
N GLY A 6 20.25 -5.87 37.18
CA GLY A 6 20.39 -5.16 35.91
C GLY A 6 20.44 -6.07 34.67
N ARG A 7 20.85 -7.34 34.85
CA ARG A 7 20.84 -8.38 33.79
C ARG A 7 19.44 -8.77 33.37
N LEU A 8 18.48 -8.88 34.30
CA LEU A 8 17.08 -9.19 33.97
C LEU A 8 16.39 -8.04 33.29
N VAL A 9 16.65 -6.81 33.68
CA VAL A 9 16.11 -5.59 33.03
C VAL A 9 16.63 -5.48 31.63
N ARG A 10 17.91 -5.71 31.38
CA ARG A 10 18.51 -5.69 30.02
C ARG A 10 17.91 -6.79 29.13
N GLY A 11 17.75 -7.99 29.65
CA GLY A 11 17.12 -9.09 28.94
C GLY A 11 15.67 -8.78 28.55
N ALA A 12 14.89 -8.24 29.50
CA ALA A 12 13.51 -7.85 29.26
C ALA A 12 13.37 -6.74 28.21
N VAL A 13 14.24 -5.71 28.26
CA VAL A 13 14.26 -4.62 27.28
C VAL A 13 14.59 -5.15 25.87
N ILE A 14 15.55 -6.04 25.73
CA ILE A 14 15.93 -6.65 24.44
C ILE A 14 14.78 -7.48 23.88
N VAL A 15 14.11 -8.29 24.68
CA VAL A 15 12.96 -9.10 24.26
C VAL A 15 11.81 -8.22 23.81
N ILE A 16 11.48 -7.17 24.56
CA ILE A 16 10.42 -6.21 24.19
C ILE A 16 10.76 -5.50 22.86
N ALA A 17 12.00 -5.07 22.68
CA ALA A 17 12.46 -4.43 21.44
C ALA A 17 12.33 -5.37 20.23
N VAL A 18 12.71 -6.63 20.36
CA VAL A 18 12.60 -7.64 19.29
C VAL A 18 11.14 -7.93 18.95
N VAL A 19 10.25 -8.06 19.93
CA VAL A 19 8.82 -8.30 19.71
C VAL A 19 8.16 -7.11 18.99
N LEU A 20 8.46 -5.88 19.40
CA LEU A 20 7.93 -4.67 18.75
C LEU A 20 8.41 -4.52 17.30
N SER A 21 9.67 -4.83 17.01
CA SER A 21 10.22 -4.80 15.65
C SER A 21 9.58 -5.86 14.76
N GLY A 22 9.31 -7.06 15.26
CA GLY A 22 8.65 -8.14 14.54
C GLY A 22 7.21 -7.79 14.14
N CYS A 23 6.44 -7.16 15.02
CA CYS A 23 5.07 -6.74 14.74
C CYS A 23 5.00 -5.70 13.61
N THR A 24 5.91 -4.72 13.60
CA THR A 24 5.96 -3.69 12.55
C THR A 24 6.27 -4.29 11.19
N ALA A 25 7.22 -5.22 11.10
CA ALA A 25 7.57 -5.90 9.86
C ALA A 25 6.42 -6.76 9.30
N ILE A 26 5.69 -7.47 10.17
CA ILE A 26 4.52 -8.28 9.78
C ILE A 26 3.39 -7.40 9.22
N ILE A 27 3.10 -6.26 9.86
CA ILE A 27 2.06 -5.33 9.41
C ILE A 27 2.40 -4.75 8.03
N SER A 28 3.64 -4.35 7.79
CA SER A 28 4.09 -3.84 6.49
C SER A 28 3.96 -4.89 5.38
N GLN A 29 4.32 -6.13 5.62
CA GLN A 29 4.16 -7.23 4.66
C GLN A 29 2.69 -7.54 4.36
N GLN A 30 1.81 -7.52 5.35
CA GLN A 30 0.38 -7.73 5.16
C GLN A 30 -0.26 -6.61 4.32
N THR A 31 0.17 -5.38 4.50
CA THR A 31 -0.32 -4.22 3.72
C THR A 31 0.05 -4.35 2.25
N SER A 32 1.30 -4.69 1.93
CA SER A 32 1.76 -4.94 0.55
C SER A 32 1.05 -6.15 -0.07
N GLY A 33 0.86 -7.24 0.67
CA GLY A 33 0.15 -8.43 0.22
C GLY A 33 -1.32 -8.15 -0.07
N LEU A 34 -1.98 -7.31 0.72
CA LEU A 34 -3.35 -6.88 0.47
C LEU A 34 -3.46 -6.03 -0.80
N ALA A 35 -2.54 -5.10 -1.01
CA ALA A 35 -2.48 -4.29 -2.22
C ALA A 35 -2.33 -5.15 -3.49
N ASP A 36 -1.44 -6.13 -3.47
CA ASP A 36 -1.24 -7.07 -4.58
C ASP A 36 -2.49 -7.94 -4.83
N ALA A 37 -3.11 -8.45 -3.77
CA ALA A 37 -4.32 -9.28 -3.87
C ALA A 37 -5.50 -8.50 -4.44
N LEU A 38 -5.71 -7.26 -4.01
CA LEU A 38 -6.78 -6.39 -4.51
C LEU A 38 -6.54 -5.98 -5.97
N GLY A 39 -5.31 -5.63 -6.33
CA GLY A 39 -4.93 -5.34 -7.71
C GLY A 39 -5.14 -6.54 -8.63
N GLY A 40 -4.78 -7.73 -8.18
CA GLY A 40 -5.02 -8.98 -8.89
C GLY A 40 -6.51 -9.28 -9.08
N ALA A 41 -7.32 -9.10 -8.03
CA ALA A 41 -8.76 -9.29 -8.08
C ALA A 41 -9.44 -8.32 -9.07
N ILE A 42 -9.02 -7.07 -9.11
CA ILE A 42 -9.52 -6.07 -10.06
C ILE A 42 -9.22 -6.50 -11.50
N ARG A 43 -7.99 -6.91 -11.79
CA ARG A 43 -7.60 -7.36 -13.13
C ARG A 43 -8.27 -8.67 -13.56
N ALA A 44 -8.53 -9.57 -12.62
CA ALA A 44 -9.17 -10.84 -12.87
C ALA A 44 -10.70 -10.75 -13.02
N ASN A 45 -11.31 -9.64 -12.62
CA ASN A 45 -12.75 -9.46 -12.67
C ASN A 45 -13.22 -9.31 -14.13
N LYS A 46 -14.17 -10.15 -14.54
CA LYS A 46 -14.73 -10.14 -15.88
C LYS A 46 -15.86 -9.13 -16.07
N ASP A 47 -16.42 -8.63 -14.97
CA ASP A 47 -17.43 -7.57 -15.01
C ASP A 47 -16.77 -6.20 -14.93
N LEU A 48 -16.54 -5.61 -16.10
CA LEU A 48 -15.91 -4.31 -16.24
C LEU A 48 -16.70 -3.18 -15.58
N GLN A 49 -18.02 -3.30 -15.48
CA GLN A 49 -18.84 -2.29 -14.81
C GLN A 49 -18.58 -2.30 -13.30
N THR A 50 -18.52 -3.48 -12.69
CA THR A 50 -18.14 -3.59 -11.28
C THR A 50 -16.75 -3.01 -11.01
N VAL A 51 -15.78 -3.27 -11.90
CA VAL A 51 -14.43 -2.71 -11.78
C VAL A 51 -14.45 -1.19 -11.93
N LYS A 52 -15.16 -0.66 -12.93
CA LYS A 52 -15.28 0.79 -13.16
C LYS A 52 -15.85 1.52 -11.94
N ASP A 53 -16.87 0.95 -11.33
CA ASP A 53 -17.58 1.57 -10.21
C ASP A 53 -16.86 1.39 -8.86
N GLY A 54 -16.20 0.26 -8.68
CA GLY A 54 -15.53 -0.09 -7.42
C GLY A 54 -14.07 0.36 -7.31
N ALA A 55 -13.33 0.36 -8.41
CA ALA A 55 -11.92 0.70 -8.41
C ALA A 55 -11.60 2.12 -7.90
N PRO A 56 -12.44 3.17 -8.09
CA PRO A 56 -12.17 4.48 -7.50
C PRO A 56 -11.98 4.48 -5.99
N ALA A 57 -12.76 3.68 -5.26
CA ALA A 57 -12.57 3.53 -3.81
C ALA A 57 -11.20 2.92 -3.49
N TYR A 58 -10.76 1.96 -4.29
CA TYR A 58 -9.44 1.35 -4.14
C TYR A 58 -8.30 2.30 -4.51
N LEU A 59 -8.47 3.17 -5.49
CA LEU A 59 -7.49 4.23 -5.79
C LEU A 59 -7.25 5.13 -4.58
N LEU A 60 -8.32 5.54 -3.88
CA LEU A 60 -8.21 6.33 -2.66
C LEU A 60 -7.54 5.56 -1.52
N LEU A 61 -7.80 4.26 -1.41
CA LEU A 61 -7.12 3.39 -0.45
C LEU A 61 -5.62 3.31 -0.75
N MET A 62 -5.24 3.14 -2.02
CA MET A 62 -3.83 3.13 -2.43
C MET A 62 -3.14 4.45 -2.09
N ASP A 63 -3.79 5.58 -2.31
CA ASP A 63 -3.26 6.89 -1.91
C ASP A 63 -2.99 6.95 -0.40
N ALA A 64 -3.92 6.45 0.42
CA ALA A 64 -3.76 6.42 1.86
C ALA A 64 -2.59 5.50 2.30
N MET A 65 -2.44 4.35 1.65
CA MET A 65 -1.36 3.41 1.93
C MET A 65 0.01 4.00 1.57
N VAL A 66 0.13 4.66 0.42
CA VAL A 66 1.36 5.36 0.02
C VAL A 66 1.68 6.51 0.97
N GLN A 67 0.68 7.25 1.46
CA GLN A 67 0.91 8.31 2.45
C GLN A 67 1.47 7.78 3.76
N GLN A 68 1.09 6.56 4.16
CA GLN A 68 1.60 5.92 5.38
C GLN A 68 3.01 5.35 5.21
N ASP A 69 3.34 4.88 4.02
CA ASP A 69 4.65 4.31 3.69
C ASP A 69 5.11 4.80 2.30
N PRO A 70 5.54 6.07 2.20
CA PRO A 70 5.86 6.70 0.92
C PRO A 70 7.13 6.17 0.25
N GLU A 71 7.92 5.38 0.94
CA GLU A 71 9.16 4.81 0.42
C GLU A 71 9.02 3.32 0.02
N SER A 72 7.82 2.74 0.15
CA SER A 72 7.58 1.35 -0.23
C SER A 72 7.54 1.18 -1.75
N PRO A 73 8.51 0.50 -2.38
CA PRO A 73 8.51 0.30 -3.82
C PRO A 73 7.28 -0.46 -4.31
N ASP A 74 6.80 -1.43 -3.55
CA ASP A 74 5.65 -2.25 -3.90
C ASP A 74 4.36 -1.42 -3.94
N LEU A 75 4.17 -0.53 -2.96
CA LEU A 75 3.01 0.38 -2.94
C LEU A 75 3.09 1.41 -4.06
N LEU A 76 4.26 1.98 -4.31
CA LEU A 76 4.46 2.95 -5.38
C LEU A 76 4.21 2.34 -6.76
N LEU A 77 4.73 1.16 -7.03
CA LEU A 77 4.48 0.44 -8.28
C LEU A 77 3.02 0.04 -8.42
N GLY A 78 2.41 -0.47 -7.35
CA GLY A 78 0.99 -0.82 -7.34
C GLY A 78 0.09 0.38 -7.60
N ALA A 79 0.40 1.53 -7.01
CA ALA A 79 -0.33 2.77 -7.24
C ALA A 79 -0.17 3.27 -8.67
N ALA A 80 1.06 3.30 -9.20
CA ALA A 80 1.35 3.68 -10.58
C ALA A 80 0.56 2.82 -11.58
N ASP A 81 0.59 1.53 -11.41
CA ASP A 81 -0.08 0.55 -12.26
C ASP A 81 -1.61 0.71 -12.20
N LEU A 82 -2.17 0.85 -11.00
CA LEU A 82 -3.62 0.99 -10.84
C LEU A 82 -4.15 2.31 -11.41
N TYR A 83 -3.47 3.43 -11.16
CA TYR A 83 -3.85 4.73 -11.75
C TYR A 83 -3.71 4.74 -13.26
N GLY A 84 -2.64 4.15 -13.80
CA GLY A 84 -2.43 4.01 -15.22
C GLY A 84 -3.50 3.15 -15.89
N PHE A 85 -3.81 2.01 -15.30
CA PHE A 85 -4.85 1.11 -15.80
C PHE A 85 -6.24 1.78 -15.77
N TYR A 86 -6.64 2.33 -14.63
CA TYR A 86 -7.96 2.95 -14.51
C TYR A 86 -8.11 4.15 -15.45
N GLY A 87 -7.11 5.02 -15.50
CA GLY A 87 -7.12 6.18 -16.38
C GLY A 87 -7.17 5.82 -17.88
N GLY A 88 -6.46 4.76 -18.27
CA GLY A 88 -6.41 4.31 -19.66
C GLY A 88 -7.65 3.55 -20.12
N VAL A 89 -8.33 2.83 -19.21
CA VAL A 89 -9.45 1.95 -19.57
C VAL A 89 -10.81 2.61 -19.33
N PHE A 90 -10.96 3.40 -18.27
CA PHE A 90 -12.27 3.86 -17.80
C PHE A 90 -12.48 5.37 -17.85
N VAL A 91 -11.45 6.15 -18.15
CA VAL A 91 -11.54 7.61 -18.16
C VAL A 91 -11.54 8.13 -19.61
N ASP A 92 -12.71 8.48 -20.12
CA ASP A 92 -12.89 8.94 -21.50
C ASP A 92 -12.54 10.43 -21.70
N ALA A 93 -12.70 11.25 -20.66
CA ALA A 93 -12.41 12.70 -20.75
C ALA A 93 -10.89 12.94 -20.81
N PRO A 94 -10.35 13.53 -21.91
CA PRO A 94 -8.89 13.65 -22.10
C PRO A 94 -8.17 14.40 -20.98
N ALA A 95 -8.75 15.47 -20.47
CA ALA A 95 -8.15 16.24 -19.38
C ALA A 95 -8.07 15.42 -18.09
N ARG A 96 -9.09 14.63 -17.78
CA ARG A 96 -9.09 13.74 -16.62
C ARG A 96 -8.15 12.56 -16.81
N ALA A 97 -8.11 11.97 -17.99
CA ALA A 97 -7.16 10.89 -18.32
C ALA A 97 -5.71 11.35 -18.15
N ALA A 98 -5.39 12.58 -18.56
CA ALA A 98 -4.07 13.18 -18.34
C ALA A 98 -3.71 13.29 -16.86
N LEU A 99 -4.65 13.69 -15.99
CA LEU A 99 -4.42 13.73 -14.54
C LEU A 99 -4.09 12.36 -13.96
N PHE A 100 -4.76 11.31 -14.42
CA PHE A 100 -4.47 9.93 -13.99
C PHE A 100 -3.10 9.47 -14.47
N ALA A 101 -2.73 9.78 -15.71
CA ALA A 101 -1.42 9.46 -16.28
C ALA A 101 -0.29 10.19 -15.52
N ASP A 102 -0.45 11.48 -15.25
CA ASP A 102 0.53 12.27 -14.50
C ASP A 102 0.71 11.72 -13.08
N LYS A 103 -0.38 11.33 -12.42
CA LYS A 103 -0.31 10.73 -11.09
C LYS A 103 0.38 9.37 -11.10
N ALA A 104 0.06 8.52 -12.09
CA ALA A 104 0.74 7.23 -12.26
C ALA A 104 2.25 7.41 -12.48
N MET A 105 2.64 8.35 -13.33
CA MET A 105 4.05 8.67 -13.58
C MET A 105 4.73 9.24 -12.34
N GLY A 106 4.03 10.05 -11.55
CA GLY A 106 4.54 10.58 -10.29
C GLY A 106 4.90 9.50 -9.28
N PHE A 107 4.09 8.45 -9.17
CA PHE A 107 4.41 7.28 -8.34
C PHE A 107 5.59 6.49 -8.89
N ALA A 108 5.64 6.27 -10.20
CA ALA A 108 6.72 5.50 -10.84
C ALA A 108 8.09 6.20 -10.79
N ALA A 109 8.13 7.51 -10.62
CA ALA A 109 9.36 8.31 -10.59
C ALA A 109 10.00 8.42 -9.19
N GLN A 110 9.38 7.90 -8.15
CA GLN A 110 9.88 7.89 -6.77
C GLN A 110 10.70 6.64 -6.49
#